data_de2862392c3e95bd462c74f4534cea9a
#
_entry.id   de2862392c3e95bd462c74f4534cea9a
#
_cell.length_a   1.000
_cell.length_b   1.000
_cell.length_c   1.000
_cell.angle_alpha   90.00
_cell.angle_beta   90.00
_cell.angle_gamma   90.00
#
_symmetry.space_group_name_H-M   'P 1'
#
loop_
_entity.id
_entity.type
_entity.pdbx_description
1 polymer ?
#
loop_
_entity_poly.entity_id
_entity_poly.type
_entity_poly.pdbx_seq_one_letter_code
_entity_poly.pdbx_strand_id
1 'polypeptide(L)'
;MKLIAGLGNIGEKYTFTRHNAGFMLIDSIALNENLNFKENSKLKCLMTNLKTSTEDYLLIKPTTFMNLSGKAVRAVMDYYKIDISDVLIVYDDLSLEIGKIRFRPNGSDGGHNGIKSVIQHLGTKNLARLKIGIGPQPNLP
;
A
#
# COMPACT_ATOMS: atom_id res chain seq x y z
N MET A 1 -3.68 14.14 -9.68
CA MET A 1 -4.12 13.10 -8.73
C MET A 1 -2.97 12.18 -8.41
N LYS A 2 -2.75 11.92 -7.14
CA LYS A 2 -1.71 10.98 -6.68
C LYS A 2 -2.36 9.75 -6.07
N LEU A 3 -1.71 8.61 -6.22
CA LEU A 3 -2.18 7.34 -5.70
C LEU A 3 -1.32 6.91 -4.52
N ILE A 4 -1.96 6.59 -3.41
CA ILE A 4 -1.31 5.99 -2.25
C ILE A 4 -1.96 4.63 -2.03
N ALA A 5 -1.19 3.57 -2.20
CA ALA A 5 -1.65 2.20 -2.05
C ALA A 5 -1.02 1.56 -0.83
N GLY A 6 -1.85 1.20 0.15
CA GLY A 6 -1.41 0.43 1.31
C GLY A 6 -1.57 -1.05 1.05
N LEU A 7 -0.51 -1.81 1.23
CA LEU A 7 -0.53 -3.25 0.99
C LEU A 7 -0.87 -4.02 2.26
N GLY A 8 -1.62 -5.09 2.10
CA GLY A 8 -2.03 -5.95 3.20
C GLY A 8 -2.84 -7.14 2.70
N ASN A 9 -3.29 -7.96 3.64
CA ASN A 9 -4.21 -9.05 3.35
C ASN A 9 -5.60 -8.71 3.88
N ILE A 10 -6.60 -8.90 3.03
CA ILE A 10 -8.00 -8.68 3.39
C ILE A 10 -8.49 -9.79 4.31
N GLY A 11 -9.38 -9.46 5.25
CA GLY A 11 -10.02 -10.39 6.16
C GLY A 11 -9.74 -10.06 7.63
N GLU A 12 -10.70 -10.35 8.50
CA GLU A 12 -10.62 -10.00 9.92
C GLU A 12 -9.41 -10.60 10.63
N LYS A 13 -9.03 -11.83 10.26
CA LYS A 13 -7.90 -12.51 10.88
C LYS A 13 -6.55 -11.82 10.63
N TYR A 14 -6.48 -10.92 9.65
CA TYR A 14 -5.25 -10.18 9.33
C TYR A 14 -5.26 -8.74 9.83
N THR A 15 -6.40 -8.22 10.33
CA THR A 15 -6.61 -6.80 10.62
C THR A 15 -5.51 -6.18 11.46
N PHE A 16 -5.05 -6.87 12.49
CA PHE A 16 -4.04 -6.37 13.42
C PHE A 16 -2.70 -7.10 13.29
N THR A 17 -2.49 -7.81 12.18
CA THR A 17 -1.19 -8.44 11.96
C THR A 17 -0.18 -7.41 11.49
N ARG A 18 1.11 -7.66 11.77
CA ARG A 18 2.20 -6.76 11.37
C ARG A 18 2.25 -6.55 9.87
N HIS A 19 1.92 -7.60 9.07
CA HIS A 19 1.92 -7.53 7.62
C HIS A 19 0.79 -6.67 7.04
N ASN A 20 -0.11 -6.17 7.89
CA ASN A 20 -1.14 -5.22 7.48
C ASN A 20 -0.79 -3.77 7.83
N ALA A 21 0.49 -3.48 8.11
CA ALA A 21 0.91 -2.12 8.44
C ALA A 21 0.54 -1.11 7.35
N GLY A 22 0.62 -1.50 6.08
CA GLY A 22 0.18 -0.63 4.98
C GLY A 22 -1.30 -0.30 5.06
N PHE A 23 -2.15 -1.31 5.27
CA PHE A 23 -3.59 -1.11 5.47
C PHE A 23 -3.86 -0.22 6.69
N MET A 24 -3.15 -0.47 7.77
CA MET A 24 -3.35 0.27 9.03
C MET A 24 -3.04 1.75 8.86
N LEU A 25 -2.00 2.10 8.11
CA LEU A 25 -1.69 3.50 7.84
C LEU A 25 -2.79 4.15 7.00
N ILE A 26 -3.24 3.49 5.94
CA ILE A 26 -4.33 4.01 5.10
C ILE A 26 -5.61 4.19 5.91
N ASP A 27 -5.96 3.21 6.75
CA ASP A 27 -7.12 3.29 7.62
C ASP A 27 -7.01 4.44 8.63
N SER A 28 -5.82 4.67 9.16
CA SER A 28 -5.55 5.77 10.09
C SER A 28 -5.77 7.13 9.44
N ILE A 29 -5.29 7.30 8.21
CA ILE A 29 -5.50 8.54 7.45
C ILE A 29 -7.01 8.74 7.21
N ALA A 30 -7.69 7.71 6.77
CA ALA A 30 -9.12 7.79 6.47
C ALA A 30 -9.94 8.13 7.71
N LEU A 31 -9.62 7.51 8.85
CA LEU A 31 -10.30 7.79 10.11
C LEU A 31 -10.08 9.23 10.55
N ASN A 32 -8.85 9.70 10.47
CA ASN A 32 -8.49 11.06 10.87
C ASN A 32 -9.19 12.13 10.00
N GLU A 33 -9.41 11.83 8.73
CA GLU A 33 -10.01 12.74 7.76
C GLU A 33 -11.51 12.47 7.55
N ASN A 34 -12.12 11.59 8.33
CA ASN A 34 -13.53 11.20 8.24
C ASN A 34 -13.91 10.70 6.83
N LEU A 35 -13.06 9.87 6.24
CA LEU A 35 -13.28 9.29 4.93
C LEU A 35 -13.83 7.87 5.05
N ASN A 36 -14.70 7.50 4.11
CA ASN A 36 -15.27 6.17 4.03
C ASN A 36 -14.77 5.48 2.77
N PHE A 37 -14.35 4.21 2.91
CA PHE A 37 -13.94 3.40 1.77
C PHE A 37 -15.16 2.83 1.06
N LYS A 38 -15.04 2.72 -0.27
CA LYS A 38 -15.99 2.01 -1.11
C LYS A 38 -15.26 0.88 -1.83
N GLU A 39 -15.90 -0.28 -1.90
CA GLU A 39 -15.35 -1.40 -2.64
C GLU A 39 -15.52 -1.17 -4.14
N ASN A 40 -14.43 -1.40 -4.88
CA ASN A 40 -14.46 -1.42 -6.33
C ASN A 40 -13.95 -2.78 -6.79
N SER A 41 -14.86 -3.69 -7.10
CA SER A 41 -14.50 -5.06 -7.46
C SER A 41 -13.79 -5.15 -8.81
N LYS A 42 -14.07 -4.26 -9.73
CA LYS A 42 -13.36 -4.22 -11.02
C LYS A 42 -11.91 -3.83 -10.87
N LEU A 43 -11.62 -2.88 -9.98
CA LEU A 43 -10.26 -2.42 -9.69
C LEU A 43 -9.62 -3.19 -8.55
N LYS A 44 -10.33 -4.13 -7.95
CA LYS A 44 -9.83 -5.07 -6.93
C LYS A 44 -9.29 -4.37 -5.69
N CYS A 45 -10.00 -3.34 -5.23
CA CYS A 45 -9.56 -2.59 -4.06
C CYS A 45 -10.72 -1.92 -3.32
N LEU A 46 -10.45 -1.55 -2.07
CA LEU A 46 -11.22 -0.56 -1.34
C LEU A 46 -10.58 0.79 -1.60
N MET A 47 -11.38 1.82 -1.85
CA MET A 47 -10.84 3.11 -2.23
C MET A 47 -11.61 4.27 -1.63
N THR A 48 -10.92 5.38 -1.42
CA THR A 48 -11.49 6.64 -1.00
C THR A 48 -10.63 7.79 -1.54
N ASN A 49 -11.20 8.97 -1.57
CA ASN A 49 -10.51 10.18 -2.02
C ASN A 49 -10.21 11.09 -0.84
N LEU A 50 -8.98 11.58 -0.79
CA LEU A 50 -8.58 12.65 0.11
C LEU A 50 -8.28 13.89 -0.73
N LYS A 51 -9.06 14.94 -0.52
CA LYS A 51 -8.85 16.21 -1.22
C LYS A 51 -8.20 17.21 -0.30
N THR A 52 -7.09 17.78 -0.74
CA THR A 52 -6.43 18.89 -0.03
C THR A 52 -6.51 20.14 -0.89
N SER A 53 -6.05 21.27 -0.35
CA SER A 53 -6.03 22.53 -1.11
C SER A 53 -5.10 22.50 -2.31
N THR A 54 -4.12 21.60 -2.34
CA THR A 54 -3.07 21.56 -3.37
C THR A 54 -3.10 20.32 -4.24
N GLU A 55 -3.70 19.21 -3.76
CA GLU A 55 -3.62 17.93 -4.48
C GLU A 55 -4.77 17.03 -4.09
N ASP A 56 -5.21 16.20 -5.04
CA ASP A 56 -6.14 15.12 -4.80
C ASP A 56 -5.38 13.81 -4.66
N TYR A 57 -5.70 13.04 -3.62
CA TYR A 57 -5.11 11.73 -3.37
C TYR A 57 -6.18 10.65 -3.47
N LEU A 58 -5.85 9.59 -4.18
CA LEU A 58 -6.64 8.37 -4.19
C LEU A 58 -5.96 7.38 -3.25
N LEU A 59 -6.67 6.99 -2.20
CA LEU A 59 -6.17 6.04 -1.21
C LEU A 59 -6.79 4.68 -1.50
N ILE A 60 -5.97 3.66 -1.67
CA ILE A 60 -6.48 2.31 -1.92
C ILE A 60 -5.88 1.27 -0.99
N LYS A 61 -6.69 0.25 -0.72
CA LYS A 61 -6.28 -0.99 -0.08
C LYS A 61 -6.66 -2.11 -1.04
N PRO A 62 -5.69 -2.76 -1.70
CA PRO A 62 -6.02 -3.89 -2.57
C PRO A 62 -6.81 -4.96 -1.83
N THR A 63 -7.86 -5.49 -2.47
CA THR A 63 -8.66 -6.59 -1.92
C THR A 63 -8.17 -7.95 -2.40
N THR A 64 -7.13 -7.95 -3.21
CA THR A 64 -6.35 -9.15 -3.52
C THR A 64 -5.58 -9.58 -2.29
N PHE A 65 -5.12 -10.82 -2.24
CA PHE A 65 -4.12 -11.17 -1.24
C PHE A 65 -2.78 -10.51 -1.58
N MET A 66 -1.89 -10.45 -0.59
CA MET A 66 -0.64 -9.70 -0.66
C MET A 66 0.15 -9.98 -1.95
N ASN A 67 0.27 -11.25 -2.34
CA ASN A 67 1.05 -11.65 -3.50
C ASN A 67 0.43 -11.23 -4.84
N LEU A 68 -0.75 -10.67 -4.84
CA LEU A 68 -1.44 -10.18 -6.04
C LEU A 68 -1.71 -8.68 -6.00
N SER A 69 -1.10 -7.97 -5.06
CA SER A 69 -1.31 -6.53 -4.86
C SER A 69 -1.06 -5.71 -6.14
N GLY A 70 -0.12 -6.10 -6.95
CA GLY A 70 0.20 -5.38 -8.19
C GLY A 70 -0.93 -5.35 -9.20
N LYS A 71 -1.81 -6.35 -9.18
CA LYS A 71 -2.98 -6.35 -10.08
C LYS A 71 -3.90 -5.17 -9.79
N ALA A 72 -4.17 -4.90 -8.51
CA ALA A 72 -5.01 -3.78 -8.11
C ALA A 72 -4.34 -2.44 -8.42
N VAL A 73 -3.08 -2.30 -8.09
CA VAL A 73 -2.35 -1.05 -8.34
C VAL A 73 -2.33 -0.74 -9.83
N ARG A 74 -2.02 -1.73 -10.69
CA ARG A 74 -2.01 -1.56 -12.14
C ARG A 74 -3.40 -1.17 -12.65
N ALA A 75 -4.44 -1.85 -12.20
CA ALA A 75 -5.81 -1.57 -12.63
C ALA A 75 -6.23 -0.13 -12.29
N VAL A 76 -5.90 0.35 -11.09
CA VAL A 76 -6.22 1.72 -10.67
C VAL A 76 -5.45 2.74 -11.49
N MET A 77 -4.15 2.50 -11.70
CA MET A 77 -3.33 3.40 -12.52
C MET A 77 -3.89 3.54 -13.93
N ASP A 78 -4.27 2.43 -14.54
CA ASP A 78 -4.79 2.44 -15.91
C ASP A 78 -6.15 3.14 -15.99
N TYR A 79 -7.03 2.85 -15.04
CA TYR A 79 -8.37 3.43 -15.04
C TYR A 79 -8.34 4.95 -14.87
N TYR A 80 -7.55 5.44 -13.92
CA TYR A 80 -7.47 6.88 -13.62
C TYR A 80 -6.34 7.58 -14.36
N LYS A 81 -5.60 6.85 -15.20
CA LYS A 81 -4.47 7.40 -15.99
C LYS A 81 -3.44 8.08 -15.09
N ILE A 82 -3.05 7.39 -14.02
CA ILE A 82 -2.08 7.89 -13.05
C ILE A 82 -0.69 7.43 -13.49
N ASP A 83 0.22 8.40 -13.61
CA ASP A 83 1.61 8.10 -13.94
C ASP A 83 2.34 7.49 -12.75
N ILE A 84 3.35 6.67 -13.02
CA ILE A 84 4.10 6.00 -11.97
C ILE A 84 4.80 6.99 -11.01
N SER A 85 5.15 8.17 -11.49
CA SER A 85 5.74 9.22 -10.66
C SER A 85 4.78 9.77 -9.60
N ASP A 86 3.48 9.48 -9.74
CA ASP A 86 2.43 9.92 -8.83
C ASP A 86 1.90 8.78 -7.95
N VAL A 87 2.66 7.68 -7.84
CA VAL A 87 2.29 6.50 -7.06
C VAL A 87 3.21 6.33 -5.87
N LEU A 88 2.63 6.10 -4.70
CA LEU A 88 3.35 5.73 -3.49
C LEU A 88 2.79 4.42 -2.96
N ILE A 89 3.67 3.44 -2.74
CA ILE A 89 3.30 2.15 -2.17
C ILE A 89 3.74 2.11 -0.72
N VAL A 90 2.81 1.76 0.17
CA VAL A 90 3.05 1.69 1.63
C VAL A 90 2.99 0.23 2.06
N TYR A 91 4.04 -0.25 2.73
CA TYR A 91 4.10 -1.65 3.14
C TYR A 91 5.04 -1.85 4.33
N ASP A 92 5.00 -3.06 4.90
CA ASP A 92 5.76 -3.45 6.07
C ASP A 92 7.20 -3.83 5.73
N ASP A 93 8.12 -3.57 6.66
CA ASP A 93 9.53 -3.92 6.52
C ASP A 93 10.05 -4.54 7.83
N LEU A 94 10.43 -5.81 7.76
CA LEU A 94 10.96 -6.56 8.90
C LEU A 94 12.35 -6.08 9.34
N SER A 95 13.12 -5.51 8.43
CA SER A 95 14.48 -5.04 8.74
C SER A 95 14.50 -3.66 9.41
N LEU A 96 13.35 -3.02 9.52
CA LEU A 96 13.22 -1.70 10.12
C LEU A 96 12.53 -1.81 11.47
N GLU A 97 13.05 -1.12 12.49
CA GLU A 97 12.50 -1.17 13.85
C GLU A 97 11.04 -0.73 13.89
N ILE A 98 10.28 -1.32 14.82
CA ILE A 98 8.88 -0.94 15.05
C ILE A 98 8.79 0.57 15.32
N GLY A 99 7.86 1.23 14.65
CA GLY A 99 7.64 2.65 14.80
C GLY A 99 8.49 3.54 13.91
N LYS A 100 9.42 2.96 13.16
CA LYS A 100 10.21 3.70 12.18
C LYS A 100 9.52 3.65 10.82
N ILE A 101 9.71 4.70 10.05
CA ILE A 101 9.27 4.75 8.64
C ILE A 101 10.45 5.14 7.77
N ARG A 102 10.47 4.65 6.55
CA ARG A 102 11.55 4.95 5.61
C ARG A 102 10.99 5.12 4.20
N PHE A 103 11.23 6.29 3.64
CA PHE A 103 10.90 6.57 2.25
C PHE A 103 12.06 6.16 1.34
N ARG A 104 11.72 5.52 0.20
CA ARG A 104 12.68 5.22 -0.85
C ARG A 104 12.06 5.54 -2.21
N PRO A 105 12.78 6.26 -3.10
CA PRO A 105 12.25 6.56 -4.44
C PRO A 105 12.29 5.36 -5.38
N ASN A 106 13.11 4.35 -5.07
CA ASN A 106 13.24 3.12 -5.85
C ASN A 106 13.81 2.01 -4.98
N GLY A 107 13.91 0.81 -5.52
CA GLY A 107 14.55 -0.30 -4.83
C GLY A 107 14.03 -1.66 -5.24
N SER A 108 14.67 -2.70 -4.74
CA SER A 108 14.25 -4.09 -4.94
C SER A 108 13.03 -4.43 -4.07
N ASP A 109 12.53 -5.65 -4.18
CA ASP A 109 11.39 -6.10 -3.39
C ASP A 109 11.75 -6.45 -1.94
N GLY A 110 13.01 -6.65 -1.64
CA GLY A 110 13.45 -7.00 -0.28
C GLY A 110 12.84 -8.29 0.26
N GLY A 111 12.33 -9.15 -0.62
CA GLY A 111 11.63 -10.37 -0.22
C GLY A 111 10.16 -10.19 0.13
N HIS A 112 9.63 -8.98 0.03
CA HIS A 112 8.21 -8.69 0.32
C HIS A 112 7.34 -9.09 -0.88
N ASN A 113 6.40 -9.99 -0.67
CA ASN A 113 5.59 -10.53 -1.75
C ASN A 113 4.68 -9.50 -2.41
N GLY A 114 4.16 -8.56 -1.64
CA GLY A 114 3.31 -7.49 -2.18
C GLY A 114 4.06 -6.56 -3.10
N ILE A 115 5.22 -6.06 -2.67
CA ILE A 115 6.01 -5.15 -3.51
C ILE A 115 6.61 -5.90 -4.71
N LYS A 116 6.92 -7.19 -4.56
CA LYS A 116 7.33 -8.02 -5.68
C LYS A 116 6.25 -8.06 -6.76
N SER A 117 5.00 -8.26 -6.35
CA SER A 117 3.85 -8.24 -7.26
C SER A 117 3.69 -6.88 -7.94
N VAL A 118 3.83 -5.78 -7.19
CA VAL A 118 3.74 -4.42 -7.74
C VAL A 118 4.83 -4.19 -8.78
N ILE A 119 6.08 -4.52 -8.46
CA ILE A 119 7.20 -4.38 -9.39
C ILE A 119 6.94 -5.18 -10.67
N GLN A 120 6.45 -6.41 -10.52
CA GLN A 120 6.16 -7.29 -11.66
C GLN A 120 5.06 -6.69 -12.56
N HIS A 121 3.97 -6.21 -11.98
CA HIS A 121 2.85 -5.68 -12.76
C HIS A 121 3.11 -4.28 -13.33
N LEU A 122 3.92 -3.48 -12.68
CA LEU A 122 4.28 -2.16 -13.18
C LEU A 122 5.51 -2.20 -14.10
N GLY A 123 6.27 -3.29 -14.07
CA GLY A 123 7.42 -3.48 -14.95
C GLY A 123 8.64 -2.66 -14.58
N THR A 124 8.73 -2.16 -13.34
CA THR A 124 9.85 -1.33 -12.92
C THR A 124 10.04 -1.39 -11.41
N LYS A 125 11.29 -1.25 -10.98
CA LYS A 125 11.67 -1.03 -9.58
C LYS A 125 11.70 0.46 -9.21
N ASN A 126 11.58 1.32 -10.21
CA ASN A 126 11.65 2.77 -10.06
C ASN A 126 10.27 3.30 -9.67
N LEU A 127 9.85 2.97 -8.45
CA LEU A 127 8.61 3.43 -7.88
C LEU A 127 8.84 3.83 -6.42
N ALA A 128 8.16 4.89 -5.99
CA ALA A 128 8.27 5.41 -4.64
C ALA A 128 7.58 4.50 -3.65
N ARG A 129 8.19 4.30 -2.50
CA ARG A 129 7.67 3.44 -1.44
C ARG A 129 7.92 4.02 -0.08
N LEU A 130 6.96 3.80 0.82
CA LEU A 130 7.08 4.13 2.23
C LEU A 130 7.07 2.82 3.00
N LYS A 131 8.17 2.52 3.68
CA LYS A 131 8.33 1.31 4.48
C LYS A 131 7.97 1.60 5.92
N ILE A 132 7.13 0.75 6.51
CA ILE A 132 6.74 0.85 7.92
C ILE A 132 7.45 -0.27 8.67
N GLY A 133 8.27 0.10 9.66
CA GLY A 133 9.01 -0.86 10.45
C GLY A 133 8.09 -1.67 11.34
N ILE A 134 8.19 -2.98 11.20
CA ILE A 134 7.48 -3.93 12.05
C ILE A 134 8.44 -4.75 12.91
N GLY A 135 9.74 -4.48 12.74
CA GLY A 135 10.82 -5.16 13.46
C GLY A 135 11.00 -6.60 13.03
N PRO A 136 12.11 -7.21 13.40
CA PRO A 136 12.28 -8.64 13.19
C PRO A 136 11.24 -9.39 14.04
N GLN A 137 10.81 -10.57 13.53
CA GLN A 137 9.96 -11.46 14.32
C GLN A 137 10.71 -11.79 15.62
N PRO A 138 10.08 -11.59 16.78
CA PRO A 138 10.73 -12.02 18.01
C PRO A 138 10.97 -13.53 17.96
N ASN A 139 12.15 -13.94 18.40
CA ASN A 139 12.43 -15.37 18.60
C ASN A 139 11.57 -15.82 19.78
N LEU A 140 10.41 -16.32 19.47
CA LEU A 140 9.52 -16.84 20.49
C LEU A 140 10.05 -18.19 20.97
N PRO A 141 10.09 -18.38 22.28
CA PRO A 141 10.41 -19.70 22.80
C PRO A 141 9.33 -20.69 22.41
#